data_69612dac1d9f4acc1fe4581bb2967734
#
_entry.id   69612dac1d9f4acc1fe4581bb2967734
#
_cell.length_a   1.000
_cell.length_b   1.000
_cell.length_c   1.000
_cell.angle_alpha   90.00
_cell.angle_beta   90.00
_cell.angle_gamma   90.00
#
_symmetry.space_group_name_H-M   'P 1'
#
loop_
_entity.id
_entity.type
_entity.pdbx_description
1 polymer ?
#
loop_
_entity_poly.entity_id
_entity_poly.type
_entity_poly.pdbx_seq_one_letter_code
_entity_poly.pdbx_strand_id
1 'polypeptide(L)'
;MAMLEKIKQLILRLFGIKYTPQEEEVASPDEYARKYEDANGENITATISNKLGMLTFADSTCTIDEVGERSKLIAEVVNDVFAKGQSIAAQAFGKGGKVLIPYVHDGKIDVQTISQNRMLVRRMSGDKIMDASIMLDSYAIDSVGYWLIADYSIDENGVQYIRYRACTTDGKAVPLDTVPAWASVQPEIAITGTDRALFGFLRCPVDNRKDMHIMGVPITYGAKRSIAELVEHIAIYRREFKLSRMMLGLDASLWRDFGRGSLDANGVTIDDLKRTAQDSDTPFIPIEGAVLDSKTPWQEYAPGIRYEAMEARYNSLLRRVEKDCGLSQGILTERQAVNYANKDEVRAAQYDTFSVIKAMRSAWEKAIADLAYAVDVLAEFYGLTPGGARGQYEIAYDWDMAMIESSAESFQQLSELQSRGMVSAAELRQWVRGGTIEEAEEAVAQIKSESGGSEIDRILSGVGVE
;
A
#
# COMPACT_ATOMS: atom_id res chain seq x y z
N MET A 1 -16.85 -13.88 -2.54
CA MET A 1 -17.82 -13.09 -3.31
C MET A 1 -19.13 -12.86 -2.52
N ALA A 2 -19.87 -13.88 -2.16
CA ALA A 2 -21.15 -13.71 -1.46
C ALA A 2 -21.10 -12.93 -0.14
N MET A 3 -19.99 -12.93 0.57
CA MET A 3 -19.88 -12.30 1.90
C MET A 3 -19.70 -10.77 1.82
N LEU A 4 -18.89 -10.27 0.90
CA LEU A 4 -18.64 -8.82 0.73
C LEU A 4 -19.86 -8.11 0.13
N GLU A 5 -20.53 -8.74 -0.83
CA GLU A 5 -21.79 -8.24 -1.39
C GLU A 5 -22.92 -8.27 -0.35
N LYS A 6 -22.99 -9.32 0.47
CA LYS A 6 -23.90 -9.36 1.61
C LYS A 6 -23.60 -8.23 2.62
N ILE A 7 -22.33 -7.94 2.90
CA ILE A 7 -21.90 -6.82 3.77
C ILE A 7 -22.37 -5.51 3.18
N LYS A 8 -22.13 -5.25 1.89
CA LYS A 8 -22.53 -4.03 1.21
C LYS A 8 -24.05 -3.86 1.16
N GLN A 9 -24.78 -4.91 0.79
CA GLN A 9 -26.23 -4.92 0.79
C GLN A 9 -26.81 -4.71 2.18
N LEU A 10 -26.15 -5.26 3.20
CA LEU A 10 -26.59 -5.14 4.58
C LEU A 10 -26.36 -3.72 5.12
N ILE A 11 -25.21 -3.14 4.85
CA ILE A 11 -24.92 -1.74 5.19
C ILE A 11 -25.95 -0.83 4.53
N LEU A 12 -26.28 -1.03 3.25
CA LEU A 12 -27.26 -0.23 2.54
C LEU A 12 -28.70 -0.43 3.06
N ARG A 13 -29.09 -1.67 3.43
CA ARG A 13 -30.38 -1.95 4.07
C ARG A 13 -30.52 -1.31 5.45
N LEU A 14 -29.45 -1.32 6.25
CA LEU A 14 -29.43 -0.68 7.58
C LEU A 14 -29.62 0.83 7.50
N PHE A 15 -29.29 1.45 6.37
CA PHE A 15 -29.47 2.89 6.14
C PHE A 15 -30.73 3.25 5.35
N GLY A 16 -31.62 2.27 5.07
CA GLY A 16 -32.85 2.52 4.32
C GLY A 16 -32.64 2.94 2.86
N ILE A 17 -31.43 2.76 2.32
CA ILE A 17 -31.12 3.03 0.92
C ILE A 17 -31.55 1.84 0.10
N LYS A 18 -32.52 2.02 -0.81
CA LYS A 18 -32.89 0.99 -1.78
C LYS A 18 -31.76 0.80 -2.77
N TYR A 19 -31.05 -0.32 -2.64
CA TYR A 19 -30.04 -0.75 -3.59
C TYR A 19 -30.73 -1.42 -4.77
N THR A 20 -30.66 -0.82 -5.94
CA THR A 20 -30.91 -1.49 -7.21
C THR A 20 -29.58 -2.05 -7.70
N PRO A 21 -29.40 -3.37 -7.81
CA PRO A 21 -28.20 -3.92 -8.43
C PRO A 21 -28.14 -3.43 -9.87
N GLN A 22 -27.15 -2.60 -10.21
CA GLN A 22 -26.77 -2.46 -11.61
C GLN A 22 -25.98 -3.71 -11.99
N GLU A 23 -26.55 -4.46 -12.91
CA GLU A 23 -25.89 -5.59 -13.57
C GLU A 23 -24.66 -5.08 -14.31
N GLU A 24 -23.53 -5.19 -13.65
CA GLU A 24 -22.19 -5.48 -14.15
C GLU A 24 -21.27 -5.47 -12.94
N GLU A 25 -21.18 -6.62 -12.27
CA GLU A 25 -20.13 -6.88 -11.28
C GLU A 25 -18.78 -6.86 -11.98
N VAL A 26 -18.21 -5.66 -12.11
CA VAL A 26 -16.77 -5.57 -12.31
C VAL A 26 -16.15 -5.93 -10.96
N ALA A 27 -15.65 -7.15 -10.84
CA ALA A 27 -14.92 -7.61 -9.67
C ALA A 27 -13.92 -6.54 -9.25
N SER A 28 -13.82 -6.26 -7.94
CA SER A 28 -12.83 -5.29 -7.46
C SER A 28 -11.42 -5.74 -7.88
N PRO A 29 -10.46 -4.84 -8.09
CA PRO A 29 -9.09 -5.25 -8.40
C PRO A 29 -8.53 -6.26 -7.42
N ASP A 30 -8.84 -6.11 -6.12
CA ASP A 30 -8.47 -7.04 -5.08
C ASP A 30 -9.11 -8.42 -5.26
N GLU A 31 -10.33 -8.48 -5.73
CA GLU A 31 -11.04 -9.74 -5.96
C GLU A 31 -10.53 -10.45 -7.21
N TYR A 32 -10.22 -9.67 -8.24
CA TYR A 32 -9.60 -10.18 -9.45
C TYR A 32 -8.19 -10.68 -9.17
N ALA A 33 -7.39 -9.92 -8.42
CA ALA A 33 -6.05 -10.31 -7.97
C ALA A 33 -6.11 -11.59 -7.12
N ARG A 34 -7.01 -11.69 -6.12
CA ARG A 34 -7.15 -12.90 -5.30
C ARG A 34 -7.50 -14.14 -6.12
N LYS A 35 -8.45 -14.01 -7.05
CA LYS A 35 -8.85 -15.14 -7.89
C LYS A 35 -7.68 -15.73 -8.68
N TYR A 36 -6.79 -14.86 -9.15
CA TYR A 36 -5.60 -15.28 -9.89
C TYR A 36 -4.39 -15.55 -9.00
N GLU A 37 -4.30 -14.89 -7.85
CA GLU A 37 -3.31 -15.09 -6.81
C GLU A 37 -3.41 -16.48 -6.19
N ASP A 38 -4.63 -16.89 -5.79
CA ASP A 38 -4.89 -18.24 -5.27
C ASP A 38 -4.58 -19.32 -6.31
N ALA A 39 -4.76 -19.02 -7.60
CA ALA A 39 -4.49 -19.97 -8.67
C ALA A 39 -3.01 -20.04 -9.08
N ASN A 40 -2.26 -18.94 -8.97
CA ASN A 40 -0.91 -18.81 -9.53
C ASN A 40 0.15 -18.35 -8.53
N GLY A 41 -0.21 -17.93 -7.30
CA GLY A 41 0.72 -17.60 -6.22
C GLY A 41 1.53 -16.31 -6.44
N GLU A 42 1.05 -15.37 -7.25
CA GLU A 42 1.69 -14.07 -7.46
C GLU A 42 0.77 -12.92 -7.08
N ASN A 43 1.24 -12.05 -6.18
CA ASN A 43 0.51 -10.86 -5.74
C ASN A 43 1.15 -9.59 -6.24
N ILE A 44 0.85 -9.25 -7.50
CA ILE A 44 1.39 -8.06 -8.17
C ILE A 44 0.94 -6.79 -7.46
N THR A 45 -0.31 -6.73 -7.02
CA THR A 45 -0.85 -5.57 -6.27
C THR A 45 -0.10 -5.37 -4.96
N ALA A 46 0.16 -6.44 -4.19
CA ALA A 46 0.93 -6.34 -2.95
C ALA A 46 2.38 -5.92 -3.20
N THR A 47 3.01 -6.47 -4.26
CA THR A 47 4.38 -6.10 -4.63
C THR A 47 4.49 -4.60 -4.94
N ILE A 48 3.59 -4.06 -5.79
CA ILE A 48 3.56 -2.63 -6.11
C ILE A 48 3.31 -1.80 -4.86
N SER A 49 2.27 -2.16 -4.09
CA SER A 49 1.84 -1.40 -2.92
C SER A 49 2.89 -1.36 -1.82
N ASN A 50 3.55 -2.48 -1.54
CA ASN A 50 4.64 -2.54 -0.55
C ASN A 50 5.83 -1.69 -0.98
N LYS A 51 6.21 -1.75 -2.26
CA LYS A 51 7.33 -0.95 -2.78
C LYS A 51 7.03 0.54 -2.74
N LEU A 52 5.81 0.95 -3.11
CA LEU A 52 5.39 2.35 -3.02
C LEU A 52 5.28 2.83 -1.57
N GLY A 53 4.76 2.00 -0.66
CA GLY A 53 4.73 2.31 0.77
C GLY A 53 6.13 2.53 1.34
N MET A 54 7.09 1.67 1.00
CA MET A 54 8.49 1.81 1.38
C MET A 54 9.10 3.12 0.83
N LEU A 55 8.91 3.40 -0.46
CA LEU A 55 9.43 4.61 -1.09
C LEU A 55 8.79 5.90 -0.56
N THR A 56 7.53 5.85 -0.10
CA THR A 56 6.85 7.01 0.47
C THR A 56 7.48 7.46 1.78
N PHE A 57 7.92 6.51 2.62
CA PHE A 57 8.45 6.77 3.96
C PHE A 57 9.96 6.56 4.09
N ALA A 58 10.69 6.36 2.96
CA ALA A 58 12.14 6.25 3.00
C ALA A 58 12.73 7.54 3.60
N ASP A 59 13.57 7.37 4.62
CA ASP A 59 14.33 8.42 5.30
C ASP A 59 13.54 9.69 5.68
N SER A 60 12.25 9.50 6.00
CA SER A 60 11.35 10.59 6.37
C SER A 60 11.19 10.71 7.88
N THR A 61 11.00 11.93 8.37
CA THR A 61 10.73 12.22 9.78
C THR A 61 9.50 13.11 9.94
N CYS A 62 8.85 12.99 11.09
CA CYS A 62 7.72 13.82 11.49
C CYS A 62 8.03 14.43 12.85
N THR A 63 7.90 15.73 12.97
CA THR A 63 8.10 16.47 14.22
C THR A 63 6.87 17.30 14.55
N ILE A 64 6.55 17.40 15.82
CA ILE A 64 5.41 18.22 16.29
C ILE A 64 5.95 19.13 17.39
N ASP A 65 5.61 20.42 17.31
CA ASP A 65 6.01 21.40 18.30
C ASP A 65 5.34 21.12 19.64
N GLU A 66 6.16 20.81 20.66
CA GLU A 66 5.72 20.45 22.02
C GLU A 66 5.57 21.69 22.90
N VAL A 67 4.55 22.51 22.65
CA VAL A 67 4.29 23.73 23.42
C VAL A 67 3.63 23.44 24.78
N GLY A 68 3.00 22.27 24.97
CA GLY A 68 2.28 21.90 26.19
C GLY A 68 2.01 20.40 26.32
N GLU A 69 1.41 19.98 27.43
CA GLU A 69 1.14 18.55 27.69
C GLU A 69 0.19 17.93 26.62
N ARG A 70 -0.71 18.74 26.06
CA ARG A 70 -1.63 18.29 25.00
C ARG A 70 -0.90 18.08 23.69
N SER A 71 0.00 18.98 23.29
CA SER A 71 0.82 18.81 22.09
C SER A 71 1.77 17.61 22.22
N LYS A 72 2.31 17.32 23.39
CA LYS A 72 3.10 16.11 23.65
C LYS A 72 2.27 14.85 23.47
N LEU A 73 1.04 14.81 23.98
CA LEU A 73 0.15 13.66 23.77
C LEU A 73 -0.15 13.46 22.28
N ILE A 74 -0.43 14.55 21.54
CA ILE A 74 -0.64 14.48 20.09
C ILE A 74 0.62 13.98 19.38
N ALA A 75 1.81 14.47 19.79
CA ALA A 75 3.10 14.04 19.25
C ALA A 75 3.33 12.54 19.47
N GLU A 76 3.06 12.02 20.67
CA GLU A 76 3.17 10.59 20.97
C GLU A 76 2.29 9.76 20.03
N VAL A 77 1.01 10.10 19.94
CA VAL A 77 0.04 9.36 19.10
C VAL A 77 0.40 9.43 17.60
N VAL A 78 0.77 10.61 17.11
CA VAL A 78 1.12 10.78 15.69
C VAL A 78 2.41 10.06 15.34
N ASN A 79 3.43 10.11 16.23
CA ASN A 79 4.69 9.41 16.02
C ASN A 79 4.50 7.88 16.01
N ASP A 80 3.63 7.34 16.87
CA ASP A 80 3.27 5.92 16.84
C ASP A 80 2.60 5.48 15.54
N VAL A 81 1.76 6.34 14.98
CA VAL A 81 1.14 6.10 13.67
C VAL A 81 2.16 6.26 12.54
N PHE A 82 3.04 7.27 12.63
CA PHE A 82 4.09 7.52 11.64
C PHE A 82 5.10 6.36 11.57
N ALA A 83 5.47 5.77 12.69
CA ALA A 83 6.32 4.57 12.75
C ALA A 83 5.73 3.38 11.97
N LYS A 84 4.39 3.31 11.86
CA LYS A 84 3.66 2.30 11.07
C LYS A 84 3.31 2.80 9.66
N GLY A 85 3.74 4.00 9.30
CA GLY A 85 3.35 4.73 8.08
C GLY A 85 3.57 3.96 6.80
N GLN A 86 4.72 3.30 6.65
CA GLN A 86 5.03 2.46 5.50
C GLN A 86 3.96 1.38 5.27
N SER A 87 3.58 0.64 6.32
CA SER A 87 2.57 -0.42 6.23
C SER A 87 1.18 0.14 5.96
N ILE A 88 0.83 1.26 6.59
CA ILE A 88 -0.46 1.93 6.41
C ILE A 88 -0.60 2.44 4.97
N ALA A 89 0.45 3.09 4.44
CA ALA A 89 0.47 3.56 3.05
C ALA A 89 0.42 2.40 2.05
N ALA A 90 1.18 1.33 2.27
CA ALA A 90 1.12 0.14 1.43
C ALA A 90 -0.30 -0.44 1.36
N GLN A 91 -0.98 -0.54 2.50
CA GLN A 91 -2.36 -1.01 2.55
C GLN A 91 -3.35 -0.01 1.91
N ALA A 92 -3.09 1.30 1.99
CA ALA A 92 -3.88 2.31 1.31
C ALA A 92 -3.71 2.23 -0.22
N PHE A 93 -2.48 2.05 -0.72
CA PHE A 93 -2.22 1.80 -2.13
C PHE A 93 -2.92 0.54 -2.64
N GLY A 94 -2.87 -0.55 -1.87
CA GLY A 94 -3.45 -1.83 -2.27
C GLY A 94 -4.97 -1.91 -2.17
N LYS A 95 -5.59 -1.17 -1.24
CA LYS A 95 -7.03 -1.25 -0.95
C LYS A 95 -7.81 0.03 -1.21
N GLY A 96 -7.13 1.08 -1.69
CA GLY A 96 -7.72 2.37 -2.01
C GLY A 96 -7.77 3.36 -0.85
N GLY A 97 -7.63 2.93 0.40
CA GLY A 97 -7.57 3.83 1.56
C GLY A 97 -7.59 3.13 2.91
N LYS A 98 -7.22 3.89 3.92
CA LYS A 98 -7.19 3.50 5.33
C LYS A 98 -7.85 4.57 6.20
N VAL A 99 -8.59 4.14 7.21
CA VAL A 99 -9.19 4.99 8.23
C VAL A 99 -8.38 4.84 9.51
N LEU A 100 -8.00 5.97 10.11
CA LEU A 100 -7.24 6.09 11.34
C LEU A 100 -8.21 6.58 12.43
N ILE A 101 -8.59 5.71 13.35
CA ILE A 101 -9.62 5.99 14.36
C ILE A 101 -8.96 6.07 15.73
N PRO A 102 -8.87 7.26 16.34
CA PRO A 102 -8.41 7.38 17.70
C PRO A 102 -9.50 6.90 18.68
N TYR A 103 -9.11 6.18 19.70
CA TYR A 103 -9.98 5.76 20.79
C TYR A 103 -9.26 5.85 22.14
N VAL A 104 -10.02 6.07 23.19
CA VAL A 104 -9.47 6.19 24.54
C VAL A 104 -9.60 4.85 25.27
N HIS A 105 -8.47 4.37 25.80
CA HIS A 105 -8.39 3.16 26.59
C HIS A 105 -7.41 3.38 27.76
N ASP A 106 -7.84 3.06 28.98
CA ASP A 106 -7.04 3.20 30.22
C ASP A 106 -6.36 4.57 30.38
N GLY A 107 -7.04 5.65 29.96
CA GLY A 107 -6.53 7.02 30.08
C GLY A 107 -5.47 7.39 29.01
N LYS A 108 -5.29 6.57 27.98
CA LYS A 108 -4.43 6.82 26.83
C LYS A 108 -5.23 6.86 25.55
N ILE A 109 -4.68 7.48 24.54
CA ILE A 109 -5.27 7.47 23.19
C ILE A 109 -4.45 6.55 22.32
N ASP A 110 -5.09 5.51 21.80
CA ASP A 110 -4.55 4.60 20.80
C ASP A 110 -5.25 4.82 19.45
N VAL A 111 -4.64 4.36 18.34
CA VAL A 111 -5.20 4.49 16.99
C VAL A 111 -5.44 3.12 16.37
N GLN A 112 -6.70 2.84 16.08
CA GLN A 112 -7.09 1.69 15.29
C GLN A 112 -7.04 2.03 13.80
N THR A 113 -6.45 1.15 12.99
CA THR A 113 -6.40 1.33 11.53
C THR A 113 -7.34 0.36 10.83
N ILE A 114 -8.29 0.88 10.06
CA ILE A 114 -9.33 0.11 9.38
C ILE A 114 -9.26 0.35 7.87
N SER A 115 -9.48 -0.71 7.07
CA SER A 115 -9.57 -0.55 5.62
C SER A 115 -10.85 0.19 5.21
N GLN A 116 -10.76 1.06 4.21
CA GLN A 116 -11.89 1.87 3.74
C GLN A 116 -13.14 1.06 3.34
N ASN A 117 -13.00 -0.21 2.96
CA ASN A 117 -14.13 -1.09 2.62
C ASN A 117 -15.06 -1.39 3.81
N ARG A 118 -14.63 -1.03 5.03
CA ARG A 118 -15.44 -1.09 6.26
C ARG A 118 -16.05 0.25 6.63
N MET A 119 -15.89 1.28 5.80
CA MET A 119 -16.44 2.62 6.00
C MET A 119 -17.46 2.96 4.92
N LEU A 120 -18.56 3.58 5.31
CA LEU A 120 -19.55 4.19 4.43
C LEU A 120 -19.65 5.68 4.78
N VAL A 121 -19.22 6.54 3.87
CA VAL A 121 -19.41 8.00 4.00
C VAL A 121 -20.81 8.35 3.56
N ARG A 122 -21.53 9.11 4.38
CA ARG A 122 -22.92 9.53 4.12
C ARG A 122 -23.04 11.00 3.74
N ARG A 123 -22.26 11.86 4.38
CA ARG A 123 -22.30 13.30 4.15
C ARG A 123 -20.92 13.90 4.23
N MET A 124 -20.66 14.83 3.33
CA MET A 124 -19.46 15.67 3.33
C MET A 124 -19.81 17.15 3.26
N SER A 125 -18.89 17.97 3.72
CA SER A 125 -18.89 19.42 3.53
C SER A 125 -17.51 19.84 3.00
N GLY A 126 -17.45 20.14 1.71
CA GLY A 126 -16.16 20.29 1.03
C GLY A 126 -15.33 19.01 1.12
N ASP A 127 -14.13 19.13 1.63
CA ASP A 127 -13.20 18.01 1.82
C ASP A 127 -13.34 17.29 3.17
N LYS A 128 -14.22 17.77 4.05
CA LYS A 128 -14.42 17.23 5.40
C LYS A 128 -15.53 16.18 5.41
N ILE A 129 -15.27 15.04 6.01
CA ILE A 129 -16.30 14.04 6.25
C ILE A 129 -17.10 14.48 7.48
N MET A 130 -18.42 14.58 7.30
CA MET A 130 -19.34 14.98 8.37
C MET A 130 -20.02 13.75 8.99
N ASP A 131 -20.56 12.87 8.13
CA ASP A 131 -21.26 11.68 8.58
C ASP A 131 -20.68 10.45 7.92
N ALA A 132 -20.37 9.44 8.74
CA ALA A 132 -19.86 8.15 8.27
C ALA A 132 -20.30 7.01 9.18
N SER A 133 -20.34 5.82 8.65
CA SER A 133 -20.52 4.59 9.41
C SER A 133 -19.33 3.68 9.21
N ILE A 134 -18.74 3.20 10.29
CA ILE A 134 -17.51 2.42 10.25
C ILE A 134 -17.72 1.13 11.04
N MET A 135 -17.43 0.00 10.41
CA MET A 135 -17.38 -1.29 11.09
C MET A 135 -16.04 -1.43 11.81
N LEU A 136 -16.07 -1.27 13.13
CA LEU A 136 -14.88 -1.25 13.97
C LEU A 136 -14.33 -2.65 14.22
N ASP A 137 -15.23 -3.59 14.56
CA ASP A 137 -14.84 -4.92 15.01
C ASP A 137 -15.81 -5.98 14.50
N SER A 138 -15.36 -7.24 14.50
CA SER A 138 -16.15 -8.40 14.14
C SER A 138 -15.84 -9.56 15.08
N TYR A 139 -16.86 -10.18 15.62
CA TYR A 139 -16.75 -11.30 16.54
C TYR A 139 -17.64 -12.47 16.11
N ALA A 140 -17.27 -13.69 16.46
CA ALA A 140 -18.06 -14.87 16.17
C ALA A 140 -18.31 -15.65 17.48
N ILE A 141 -19.59 -15.90 17.76
CA ILE A 141 -20.03 -16.72 18.91
C ILE A 141 -20.97 -17.78 18.34
N ASP A 142 -20.75 -19.03 18.65
CA ASP A 142 -21.58 -20.19 18.23
C ASP A 142 -21.95 -20.18 16.73
N SER A 143 -20.96 -19.90 15.88
CA SER A 143 -21.09 -19.81 14.41
C SER A 143 -21.94 -18.62 13.92
N VAL A 144 -22.36 -17.72 14.80
CA VAL A 144 -23.01 -16.46 14.44
C VAL A 144 -21.96 -15.34 14.45
N GLY A 145 -21.84 -14.64 13.33
CA GLY A 145 -20.97 -13.47 13.25
C GLY A 145 -21.69 -12.22 13.72
N TYR A 146 -20.98 -11.39 14.49
CA TYR A 146 -21.43 -10.10 14.99
C TYR A 146 -20.50 -8.98 14.53
N TRP A 147 -21.04 -7.80 14.29
CA TRP A 147 -20.31 -6.61 13.91
C TRP A 147 -20.60 -5.47 14.85
N LEU A 148 -19.55 -4.77 15.26
CA LEU A 148 -19.62 -3.49 15.96
C LEU A 148 -19.49 -2.37 14.93
N ILE A 149 -20.48 -1.49 14.88
CA ILE A 149 -20.53 -0.35 13.95
C ILE A 149 -20.58 0.93 14.77
N ALA A 150 -19.71 1.89 14.42
CA ALA A 150 -19.76 3.26 14.90
C ALA A 150 -20.36 4.17 13.82
N ASP A 151 -21.42 4.87 14.17
CA ASP A 151 -22.07 5.87 13.34
C ASP A 151 -21.67 7.27 13.81
N TYR A 152 -20.87 7.95 13.00
CA TYR A 152 -20.46 9.34 13.19
C TYR A 152 -21.47 10.24 12.51
N SER A 153 -21.97 11.25 13.19
CA SER A 153 -22.86 12.28 12.62
C SER A 153 -22.67 13.62 13.34
N ILE A 154 -22.64 14.71 12.58
CA ILE A 154 -22.52 16.07 13.11
C ILE A 154 -23.82 16.81 12.80
N ASP A 155 -24.39 17.44 13.82
CA ASP A 155 -25.57 18.29 13.67
C ASP A 155 -25.22 19.72 13.19
N GLU A 156 -26.25 20.55 12.98
CA GLU A 156 -26.08 21.94 12.54
C GLU A 156 -25.43 22.83 13.59
N ASN A 157 -25.40 22.43 14.85
CA ASN A 157 -24.80 23.14 15.97
C ASN A 157 -23.33 22.76 16.21
N GLY A 158 -22.75 21.87 15.38
CA GLY A 158 -21.40 21.39 15.55
C GLY A 158 -21.24 20.39 16.71
N VAL A 159 -22.31 19.67 17.04
CA VAL A 159 -22.28 18.56 18.00
C VAL A 159 -22.09 17.27 17.22
N GLN A 160 -21.01 16.57 17.48
CA GLN A 160 -20.77 15.24 16.94
C GLN A 160 -21.35 14.17 17.85
N TYR A 161 -22.16 13.32 17.27
CA TYR A 161 -22.66 12.10 17.88
C TYR A 161 -21.89 10.90 17.32
N ILE A 162 -21.37 10.08 18.23
CA ILE A 162 -20.77 8.78 17.90
C ILE A 162 -21.67 7.74 18.53
N ARG A 163 -22.42 6.98 17.71
CA ARG A 163 -23.35 5.95 18.15
C ARG A 163 -22.82 4.58 17.84
N TYR A 164 -22.67 3.75 18.85
CA TYR A 164 -22.22 2.38 18.70
C TYR A 164 -23.43 1.45 18.67
N ARG A 165 -23.43 0.55 17.70
CA ARG A 165 -24.46 -0.48 17.58
C ARG A 165 -23.85 -1.80 17.15
N ALA A 166 -24.44 -2.90 17.67
CA ALA A 166 -24.08 -4.25 17.27
C ALA A 166 -25.15 -4.84 16.36
N CYS A 167 -24.73 -5.62 15.38
CA CYS A 167 -25.63 -6.37 14.52
C CYS A 167 -25.02 -7.73 14.15
N THR A 168 -25.88 -8.69 13.84
CA THR A 168 -25.45 -9.98 13.28
C THR A 168 -25.03 -9.81 11.82
N THR A 169 -24.30 -10.79 11.27
CA THR A 169 -23.96 -10.85 9.83
C THR A 169 -25.17 -10.83 8.89
N ASP A 170 -26.36 -11.16 9.39
CA ASP A 170 -27.62 -11.05 8.64
C ASP A 170 -28.31 -9.69 8.78
N GLY A 171 -27.69 -8.74 9.53
CA GLY A 171 -28.16 -7.37 9.71
C GLY A 171 -29.21 -7.17 10.79
N LYS A 172 -29.41 -8.13 11.65
CA LYS A 172 -30.32 -7.99 12.77
C LYS A 172 -29.61 -7.25 13.90
N ALA A 173 -30.20 -6.14 14.37
CA ALA A 173 -29.69 -5.42 15.50
C ALA A 173 -29.74 -6.27 16.78
N VAL A 174 -28.69 -6.21 17.59
CA VAL A 174 -28.55 -6.89 18.87
C VAL A 174 -28.01 -5.92 19.91
N PRO A 175 -28.27 -6.12 21.20
CA PRO A 175 -27.66 -5.35 22.26
C PRO A 175 -26.12 -5.47 22.25
N LEU A 176 -25.41 -4.42 22.69
CA LEU A 176 -23.94 -4.43 22.73
C LEU A 176 -23.38 -5.50 23.66
N ASP A 177 -24.07 -5.76 24.77
CA ASP A 177 -23.70 -6.78 25.78
C ASP A 177 -23.84 -8.22 25.29
N THR A 178 -24.47 -8.45 24.12
CA THR A 178 -24.50 -9.76 23.48
C THR A 178 -23.10 -10.30 23.21
N VAL A 179 -22.13 -9.39 22.95
CA VAL A 179 -20.72 -9.74 22.81
C VAL A 179 -19.99 -9.20 24.04
N PRO A 180 -19.45 -10.07 24.93
CA PRO A 180 -18.82 -9.65 26.19
C PRO A 180 -17.73 -8.58 26.02
N ALA A 181 -16.99 -8.62 24.93
CA ALA A 181 -15.95 -7.64 24.61
C ALA A 181 -16.51 -6.23 24.38
N TRP A 182 -17.77 -6.07 24.04
CA TRP A 182 -18.42 -4.78 23.76
C TRP A 182 -19.35 -4.30 24.89
N ALA A 183 -19.51 -5.09 25.96
CA ALA A 183 -20.42 -4.77 27.06
C ALA A 183 -20.08 -3.44 27.77
N SER A 184 -18.81 -3.03 27.76
CA SER A 184 -18.34 -1.77 28.36
C SER A 184 -18.41 -0.57 27.39
N VAL A 185 -18.80 -0.77 26.12
CA VAL A 185 -18.86 0.31 25.14
C VAL A 185 -20.08 1.20 25.42
N GLN A 186 -19.83 2.51 25.60
CA GLN A 186 -20.89 3.49 25.79
C GLN A 186 -21.70 3.62 24.49
N PRO A 187 -23.05 3.43 24.50
CA PRO A 187 -23.85 3.39 23.29
C PRO A 187 -23.83 4.68 22.45
N GLU A 188 -23.72 5.83 23.11
CA GLU A 188 -23.68 7.15 22.46
C GLU A 188 -22.74 8.09 23.19
N ILE A 189 -21.94 8.82 22.42
CA ILE A 189 -21.06 9.89 22.90
C ILE A 189 -21.41 11.14 22.12
N ALA A 190 -21.61 12.27 22.81
CA ALA A 190 -21.87 13.57 22.20
C ALA A 190 -20.73 14.54 22.53
N ILE A 191 -20.10 15.12 21.52
CA ILE A 191 -18.95 16.02 21.63
C ILE A 191 -19.27 17.32 20.93
N THR A 192 -19.14 18.44 21.64
CA THR A 192 -19.43 19.78 21.10
C THR A 192 -18.22 20.44 20.48
N GLY A 193 -18.48 21.39 19.57
CA GLY A 193 -17.44 22.21 18.95
C GLY A 193 -16.60 21.45 17.94
N THR A 194 -17.23 20.57 17.16
CA THR A 194 -16.58 19.80 16.08
C THR A 194 -17.05 20.31 14.72
N ASP A 195 -16.15 20.30 13.74
CA ASP A 195 -16.40 20.72 12.37
C ASP A 195 -16.18 19.61 11.33
N ARG A 196 -15.80 18.43 11.79
CA ARG A 196 -15.56 17.21 10.99
C ARG A 196 -15.61 15.96 11.84
N ALA A 197 -15.78 14.81 11.21
CA ALA A 197 -15.74 13.52 11.89
C ALA A 197 -14.37 13.26 12.56
N LEU A 198 -14.40 12.67 13.77
CA LEU A 198 -13.20 12.47 14.60
C LEU A 198 -12.42 11.22 14.18
N PHE A 199 -11.91 11.21 12.97
CA PHE A 199 -10.97 10.20 12.46
C PHE A 199 -10.18 10.75 11.26
N GLY A 200 -8.99 10.23 11.02
CA GLY A 200 -8.22 10.51 9.81
C GLY A 200 -8.58 9.54 8.68
N PHE A 201 -8.61 10.00 7.45
CA PHE A 201 -8.83 9.15 6.29
C PHE A 201 -7.71 9.31 5.26
N LEU A 202 -6.83 8.30 5.19
CA LEU A 202 -5.79 8.21 4.17
C LEU A 202 -6.39 7.62 2.90
N ARG A 203 -6.63 8.45 1.92
CA ARG A 203 -7.11 8.08 0.61
C ARG A 203 -5.96 7.82 -0.35
N CYS A 204 -5.99 6.73 -1.11
CA CYS A 204 -5.06 6.53 -2.23
C CYS A 204 -5.27 7.64 -3.27
N PRO A 205 -4.19 8.32 -3.73
CA PRO A 205 -4.29 9.51 -4.60
C PRO A 205 -4.61 9.18 -6.06
N VAL A 206 -5.22 8.04 -6.32
CA VAL A 206 -5.68 7.66 -7.66
C VAL A 206 -7.11 8.13 -7.85
N ASP A 207 -7.39 8.66 -9.04
CA ASP A 207 -8.71 9.15 -9.40
C ASP A 207 -9.74 8.01 -9.50
N ASN A 208 -10.83 8.14 -8.74
CA ASN A 208 -11.93 7.19 -8.77
C ASN A 208 -12.93 7.59 -9.86
N ARG A 209 -12.75 7.05 -11.05
CA ARG A 209 -13.61 7.34 -12.22
C ARG A 209 -14.94 6.61 -12.20
N LYS A 210 -15.15 5.66 -11.28
CA LYS A 210 -16.36 4.82 -11.27
C LYS A 210 -17.58 5.58 -10.78
N ASP A 211 -17.44 6.32 -9.68
CA ASP A 211 -18.54 6.99 -9.00
C ASP A 211 -18.23 8.43 -8.61
N MET A 212 -17.15 9.00 -9.12
CA MET A 212 -16.65 10.35 -8.85
C MET A 212 -16.53 10.67 -7.35
N HIS A 213 -16.27 9.65 -6.51
CA HIS A 213 -16.46 9.77 -5.08
C HIS A 213 -15.20 9.72 -4.23
N ILE A 214 -15.45 10.12 -3.03
CA ILE A 214 -14.69 10.26 -1.82
C ILE A 214 -13.82 9.04 -1.53
N MET A 215 -14.30 7.84 -1.82
CA MET A 215 -13.57 6.60 -1.58
C MET A 215 -12.44 6.45 -2.60
N GLY A 216 -11.26 6.12 -2.10
CA GLY A 216 -10.11 5.86 -2.95
C GLY A 216 -10.24 4.53 -3.70
N VAL A 217 -9.47 4.39 -4.77
CA VAL A 217 -9.30 3.14 -5.51
C VAL A 217 -7.87 2.65 -5.37
N PRO A 218 -7.61 1.34 -5.42
CA PRO A 218 -6.26 0.80 -5.42
C PRO A 218 -5.41 1.38 -6.54
N ILE A 219 -4.10 1.47 -6.34
CA ILE A 219 -3.15 1.95 -7.36
C ILE A 219 -3.24 1.13 -8.65
N THR A 220 -3.56 -0.16 -8.54
CA THR A 220 -3.73 -1.08 -9.66
C THR A 220 -5.10 -1.01 -10.34
N TYR A 221 -5.97 -0.06 -9.93
CA TYR A 221 -7.33 0.02 -10.46
C TYR A 221 -7.37 0.20 -11.99
N GLY A 222 -6.50 1.05 -12.54
CA GLY A 222 -6.36 1.27 -13.98
C GLY A 222 -5.75 0.08 -14.73
N ALA A 223 -4.94 -0.71 -14.05
CA ALA A 223 -4.16 -1.81 -14.62
C ALA A 223 -4.86 -3.18 -14.60
N LYS A 224 -6.12 -3.27 -14.19
CA LYS A 224 -6.86 -4.54 -14.05
C LYS A 224 -6.69 -5.48 -15.24
N ARG A 225 -6.88 -4.96 -16.45
CA ARG A 225 -6.80 -5.74 -17.69
C ARG A 225 -5.39 -6.23 -17.95
N SER A 226 -4.41 -5.37 -17.75
CA SER A 226 -3.00 -5.69 -17.95
C SER A 226 -2.49 -6.71 -16.94
N ILE A 227 -2.96 -6.64 -15.68
CA ILE A 227 -2.69 -7.64 -14.65
C ILE A 227 -3.32 -8.97 -15.02
N ALA A 228 -4.56 -8.99 -15.51
CA ALA A 228 -5.21 -10.22 -15.95
C ALA A 228 -4.43 -10.91 -17.09
N GLU A 229 -4.02 -10.15 -18.10
CA GLU A 229 -3.22 -10.64 -19.22
C GLU A 229 -1.86 -11.18 -18.73
N LEU A 230 -1.25 -10.51 -17.74
CA LEU A 230 0.01 -10.96 -17.15
C LEU A 230 -0.14 -12.28 -16.39
N VAL A 231 -1.16 -12.42 -15.57
CA VAL A 231 -1.45 -13.65 -14.80
C VAL A 231 -1.76 -14.81 -15.75
N GLU A 232 -2.53 -14.56 -16.81
CA GLU A 232 -2.78 -15.56 -17.85
C GLU A 232 -1.47 -15.99 -18.54
N HIS A 233 -0.61 -15.02 -18.89
CA HIS A 233 0.69 -15.33 -19.48
C HIS A 233 1.57 -16.17 -18.58
N ILE A 234 1.60 -15.87 -17.27
CA ILE A 234 2.33 -16.67 -16.26
C ILE A 234 1.81 -18.13 -16.24
N ALA A 235 0.50 -18.30 -16.29
CA ALA A 235 -0.10 -19.63 -16.36
C ALA A 235 0.31 -20.41 -17.63
N ILE A 236 0.31 -19.72 -18.78
CA ILE A 236 0.78 -20.29 -20.04
C ILE A 236 2.26 -20.65 -19.96
N TYR A 237 3.09 -19.75 -19.42
CA TYR A 237 4.52 -19.96 -19.28
C TYR A 237 4.85 -21.17 -18.39
N ARG A 238 4.17 -21.29 -17.24
CA ARG A 238 4.27 -22.49 -16.37
C ARG A 238 3.84 -23.78 -17.08
N ARG A 239 2.78 -23.69 -17.90
CA ARG A 239 2.34 -24.84 -18.69
C ARG A 239 3.35 -25.23 -19.76
N GLU A 240 3.98 -24.25 -20.44
CA GLU A 240 5.04 -24.49 -21.42
C GLU A 240 6.20 -25.28 -20.80
N PHE A 241 6.66 -24.89 -19.61
CA PHE A 241 7.69 -25.62 -18.88
C PHE A 241 7.26 -27.04 -18.50
N LYS A 242 6.01 -27.25 -18.14
CA LYS A 242 5.50 -28.60 -17.85
C LYS A 242 5.46 -29.47 -19.12
N LEU A 243 5.08 -28.89 -20.23
CA LEU A 243 4.99 -29.61 -21.51
C LEU A 243 6.35 -29.81 -22.19
N SER A 244 7.35 -29.02 -21.86
CA SER A 244 8.70 -29.12 -22.42
C SER A 244 9.57 -30.19 -21.73
N ARG A 245 9.05 -30.87 -20.69
CA ARG A 245 9.75 -32.03 -20.11
C ARG A 245 10.01 -33.06 -21.20
N MET A 246 11.24 -33.60 -21.20
CA MET A 246 11.59 -34.70 -22.08
C MET A 246 10.62 -35.86 -21.85
N MET A 247 9.96 -36.28 -22.91
CA MET A 247 9.06 -37.43 -22.89
C MET A 247 9.62 -38.51 -23.78
N LEU A 248 9.58 -39.73 -23.31
CA LEU A 248 9.98 -40.91 -24.06
C LEU A 248 8.71 -41.62 -24.55
N GLY A 249 8.45 -41.58 -25.85
CA GLY A 249 7.38 -42.36 -26.46
C GLY A 249 7.80 -43.82 -26.52
N LEU A 250 7.09 -44.71 -25.85
CA LEU A 250 7.26 -46.17 -25.94
C LEU A 250 6.08 -46.76 -26.70
N ASP A 251 6.35 -47.75 -27.56
CA ASP A 251 5.30 -48.52 -28.17
C ASP A 251 4.41 -49.20 -27.10
N ALA A 252 3.09 -49.10 -27.27
CA ALA A 252 2.13 -49.65 -26.30
C ALA A 252 2.31 -51.18 -26.10
N SER A 253 2.85 -51.90 -27.06
CA SER A 253 3.15 -53.33 -26.94
C SER A 253 4.29 -53.57 -25.93
N LEU A 254 5.35 -52.79 -25.98
CA LEU A 254 6.45 -52.84 -25.01
C LEU A 254 6.00 -52.47 -23.61
N TRP A 255 5.14 -51.48 -23.49
CA TRP A 255 4.56 -51.07 -22.20
C TRP A 255 3.73 -52.19 -21.57
N ARG A 256 2.97 -52.92 -22.36
CA ARG A 256 2.24 -54.13 -21.89
C ARG A 256 3.17 -55.24 -21.43
N ASP A 257 4.31 -55.44 -22.06
CA ASP A 257 5.29 -56.43 -21.67
C ASP A 257 6.05 -56.05 -20.40
N PHE A 258 6.39 -54.80 -20.20
CA PHE A 258 7.00 -54.31 -18.96
C PHE A 258 6.00 -54.32 -17.77
N GLY A 259 4.71 -54.10 -18.00
CA GLY A 259 3.66 -54.08 -17.00
C GLY A 259 3.23 -55.47 -16.50
N ARG A 260 3.53 -56.52 -17.22
CA ARG A 260 3.13 -57.92 -16.88
C ARG A 260 3.76 -58.46 -15.60
N GLY A 261 4.79 -57.86 -15.08
CA GLY A 261 5.41 -58.26 -13.83
C GLY A 261 4.77 -57.78 -12.55
N SER A 262 3.79 -56.84 -12.61
CA SER A 262 3.29 -56.12 -11.42
C SER A 262 1.79 -55.78 -11.43
N LEU A 263 1.04 -56.08 -12.48
CA LEU A 263 -0.38 -55.71 -12.54
C LEU A 263 -1.26 -56.96 -12.72
N ASP A 264 -2.24 -57.11 -11.82
CA ASP A 264 -3.25 -58.18 -11.85
C ASP A 264 -3.97 -58.24 -13.21
N ALA A 265 -4.41 -59.40 -13.57
CA ALA A 265 -4.96 -59.82 -14.88
C ALA A 265 -6.21 -59.07 -15.37
N ASN A 266 -6.61 -57.97 -14.75
CA ASN A 266 -7.70 -57.12 -15.17
C ASN A 266 -7.14 -55.99 -16.03
N GLY A 267 -7.30 -56.15 -17.33
CA GLY A 267 -6.86 -55.29 -18.42
C GLY A 267 -6.74 -53.81 -18.13
N VAL A 268 -5.50 -53.33 -17.94
CA VAL A 268 -5.16 -51.90 -17.92
C VAL A 268 -5.42 -51.38 -19.34
N THR A 269 -6.32 -50.42 -19.46
CA THR A 269 -6.61 -49.78 -20.76
C THR A 269 -5.56 -48.73 -21.10
N ILE A 270 -5.42 -48.41 -22.39
CA ILE A 270 -4.52 -47.33 -22.85
C ILE A 270 -4.88 -45.99 -22.23
N ASP A 271 -6.14 -45.76 -21.93
CA ASP A 271 -6.61 -44.55 -21.27
C ASP A 271 -6.16 -44.51 -19.79
N ASP A 272 -6.05 -45.65 -19.12
CA ASP A 272 -5.50 -45.70 -17.77
C ASP A 272 -3.99 -45.42 -17.77
N LEU A 273 -3.26 -45.93 -18.79
CA LEU A 273 -1.86 -45.61 -18.99
C LEU A 273 -1.62 -44.15 -19.33
N LYS A 274 -2.50 -43.54 -20.14
CA LYS A 274 -2.45 -42.08 -20.44
C LYS A 274 -2.72 -41.24 -19.21
N ARG A 275 -3.70 -41.61 -18.38
CA ARG A 275 -3.98 -40.95 -17.09
C ARG A 275 -2.78 -41.08 -16.15
N THR A 276 -2.22 -42.28 -15.99
CA THR A 276 -1.04 -42.50 -15.15
C THR A 276 0.16 -41.70 -15.65
N ALA A 277 0.36 -41.61 -16.97
CA ALA A 277 1.41 -40.77 -17.56
C ALA A 277 1.18 -39.27 -17.39
N GLN A 278 -0.10 -38.83 -17.30
CA GLN A 278 -0.43 -37.43 -17.05
C GLN A 278 -0.31 -37.04 -15.58
N ASP A 279 -0.60 -37.99 -14.65
CA ASP A 279 -0.59 -37.74 -13.22
C ASP A 279 0.75 -38.07 -12.56
N SER A 280 1.61 -38.88 -13.22
CA SER A 280 2.92 -39.26 -12.67
C SER A 280 4.05 -38.40 -13.27
N ASP A 281 5.10 -38.18 -12.49
CA ASP A 281 6.36 -37.61 -12.96
C ASP A 281 7.15 -38.56 -13.94
N THR A 282 6.49 -39.56 -14.49
CA THR A 282 7.09 -40.50 -15.43
C THR A 282 7.27 -39.88 -16.81
N PRO A 283 8.48 -39.95 -17.39
CA PRO A 283 8.77 -39.38 -18.70
C PRO A 283 8.25 -40.22 -19.88
N PHE A 284 7.41 -41.23 -19.64
CA PHE A 284 7.00 -42.19 -20.63
C PHE A 284 5.57 -41.94 -21.13
N ILE A 285 5.39 -41.90 -22.45
CA ILE A 285 4.08 -41.83 -23.12
C ILE A 285 3.87 -43.08 -23.97
N PRO A 286 2.76 -43.84 -23.78
CA PRO A 286 2.41 -44.91 -24.66
C PRO A 286 1.96 -44.38 -26.02
N ILE A 287 2.57 -44.84 -27.11
CA ILE A 287 2.18 -44.47 -28.50
C ILE A 287 1.57 -45.70 -29.15
N GLU A 288 0.31 -45.61 -29.62
CA GLU A 288 -0.35 -46.66 -30.38
C GLU A 288 0.04 -46.64 -31.83
N GLY A 289 0.44 -47.77 -32.38
CA GLY A 289 0.64 -47.96 -33.81
C GLY A 289 1.80 -47.16 -34.41
N ALA A 290 2.71 -46.67 -33.55
CA ALA A 290 3.95 -46.12 -34.05
C ALA A 290 4.73 -47.24 -34.71
N VAL A 291 4.90 -47.21 -36.00
CA VAL A 291 5.91 -47.98 -36.73
C VAL A 291 7.24 -47.38 -36.33
N LEU A 292 7.70 -47.73 -35.09
CA LEU A 292 9.03 -47.42 -34.64
C LEU A 292 9.95 -48.17 -35.57
N ASP A 293 10.86 -47.44 -36.21
CA ASP A 293 11.89 -48.03 -37.04
C ASP A 293 12.56 -49.16 -36.21
N SER A 294 12.68 -50.32 -36.77
CA SER A 294 12.99 -51.60 -36.08
C SER A 294 14.29 -51.60 -35.23
N LYS A 295 14.97 -50.46 -35.16
CA LYS A 295 16.24 -50.27 -34.43
C LYS A 295 16.10 -49.49 -33.09
N THR A 296 15.03 -48.74 -32.88
CA THR A 296 14.84 -47.95 -31.63
C THR A 296 13.41 -48.08 -31.14
N PRO A 297 13.16 -48.82 -30.02
CA PRO A 297 11.82 -49.04 -29.47
C PRO A 297 11.25 -47.85 -28.74
N TRP A 298 11.91 -46.74 -28.74
CA TRP A 298 11.47 -45.48 -28.12
C TRP A 298 11.72 -44.27 -29.04
N GLN A 299 10.90 -43.27 -28.90
CA GLN A 299 11.08 -41.95 -29.54
C GLN A 299 11.22 -40.89 -28.45
N GLU A 300 12.33 -40.16 -28.49
CA GLU A 300 12.55 -39.03 -27.61
C GLU A 300 11.77 -37.81 -28.18
N TYR A 301 10.94 -37.22 -27.34
CA TYR A 301 10.23 -36.01 -27.64
C TYR A 301 10.65 -34.93 -26.62
N ALA A 302 11.54 -34.04 -27.01
CA ALA A 302 12.02 -32.92 -26.24
C ALA A 302 11.75 -31.59 -26.97
N PRO A 303 10.54 -31.03 -26.90
CA PRO A 303 10.24 -29.79 -27.58
C PRO A 303 11.06 -28.65 -26.96
N GLY A 304 11.69 -27.83 -27.79
CA GLY A 304 12.40 -26.65 -27.35
C GLY A 304 11.45 -25.64 -26.70
N ILE A 305 11.84 -25.13 -25.53
CA ILE A 305 11.09 -24.07 -24.85
C ILE A 305 11.30 -22.76 -25.61
N ARG A 306 10.22 -22.02 -25.87
CA ARG A 306 10.25 -20.69 -26.49
C ARG A 306 10.59 -19.62 -25.45
N TYR A 307 11.67 -19.84 -24.69
CA TYR A 307 12.05 -19.05 -23.52
C TYR A 307 12.13 -17.55 -23.84
N GLU A 308 12.91 -17.17 -24.85
CA GLU A 308 13.12 -15.75 -25.21
C GLU A 308 11.82 -15.01 -25.54
N ALA A 309 10.93 -15.66 -26.30
CA ALA A 309 9.64 -15.05 -26.66
C ALA A 309 8.70 -14.91 -25.45
N MET A 310 8.70 -15.90 -24.57
CA MET A 310 7.91 -15.88 -23.34
C MET A 310 8.40 -14.80 -22.36
N GLU A 311 9.72 -14.72 -22.17
CA GLU A 311 10.37 -13.72 -21.33
C GLU A 311 10.17 -12.29 -21.88
N ALA A 312 10.33 -12.09 -23.18
CA ALA A 312 10.09 -10.79 -23.81
C ALA A 312 8.64 -10.32 -23.63
N ARG A 313 7.67 -11.25 -23.75
CA ARG A 313 6.26 -10.95 -23.53
C ARG A 313 5.98 -10.65 -22.05
N TYR A 314 6.53 -11.43 -21.12
CA TYR A 314 6.41 -11.21 -19.69
C TYR A 314 6.89 -9.80 -19.31
N ASN A 315 8.09 -9.42 -19.73
CA ASN A 315 8.65 -8.10 -19.50
C ASN A 315 7.83 -6.97 -20.15
N SER A 316 7.26 -7.22 -21.34
CA SER A 316 6.36 -6.27 -22.02
C SER A 316 5.06 -6.06 -21.22
N LEU A 317 4.50 -7.12 -20.65
CA LEU A 317 3.29 -7.03 -19.81
C LEU A 317 3.56 -6.34 -18.47
N LEU A 318 4.71 -6.59 -17.82
CA LEU A 318 5.13 -5.88 -16.63
C LEU A 318 5.24 -4.37 -16.87
N ARG A 319 5.90 -3.95 -17.96
CA ARG A 319 5.99 -2.53 -18.36
C ARG A 319 4.63 -1.91 -18.59
N ARG A 320 3.70 -2.68 -19.15
CA ARG A 320 2.33 -2.21 -19.37
C ARG A 320 1.59 -2.02 -18.05
N VAL A 321 1.76 -2.93 -17.10
CA VAL A 321 1.19 -2.79 -15.76
C VAL A 321 1.76 -1.55 -15.06
N GLU A 322 3.09 -1.32 -15.10
CA GLU A 322 3.72 -0.11 -14.57
C GLU A 322 3.08 1.15 -15.16
N LYS A 323 3.00 1.24 -16.49
CA LYS A 323 2.40 2.37 -17.20
C LYS A 323 0.93 2.59 -16.82
N ASP A 324 0.13 1.53 -16.76
CA ASP A 324 -1.30 1.62 -16.45
C ASP A 324 -1.56 1.99 -14.97
N CYS A 325 -0.57 1.75 -14.09
CA CYS A 325 -0.54 2.23 -12.70
C CYS A 325 0.01 3.66 -12.56
N GLY A 326 0.45 4.30 -13.64
CA GLY A 326 1.12 5.60 -13.59
C GLY A 326 2.50 5.56 -12.95
N LEU A 327 3.21 4.44 -13.10
CA LEU A 327 4.54 4.24 -12.54
C LEU A 327 5.61 4.25 -13.62
N SER A 328 6.79 4.69 -13.23
CA SER A 328 7.99 4.64 -14.07
C SER A 328 8.47 3.20 -14.22
N GLN A 329 9.21 2.92 -15.29
CA GLN A 329 9.84 1.61 -15.49
C GLN A 329 10.88 1.33 -14.40
N GLY A 330 10.98 0.07 -13.97
CA GLY A 330 11.92 -0.39 -12.97
C GLY A 330 11.34 -0.52 -11.55
N ILE A 331 10.01 -0.42 -11.42
CA ILE A 331 9.30 -0.77 -10.18
C ILE A 331 9.03 -2.28 -10.14
N LEU A 332 8.53 -2.87 -11.24
CA LEU A 332 8.32 -4.29 -11.40
C LEU A 332 9.39 -4.92 -12.31
N THR A 333 9.76 -4.20 -13.37
CA THR A 333 10.76 -4.65 -14.33
C THR A 333 12.17 -4.42 -13.80
N GLU A 334 13.12 -5.26 -14.23
CA GLU A 334 14.54 -4.95 -14.05
C GLU A 334 14.88 -3.67 -14.83
N ARG A 335 15.59 -2.78 -14.19
CA ARG A 335 16.11 -1.60 -14.87
C ARG A 335 17.08 -2.09 -15.94
N GLN A 336 16.74 -1.87 -17.20
CA GLN A 336 17.75 -2.02 -18.25
C GLN A 336 18.88 -1.07 -17.89
N ALA A 337 20.12 -1.56 -17.94
CA ALA A 337 21.31 -0.74 -17.77
C ALA A 337 21.38 0.25 -18.96
N VAL A 338 20.53 1.26 -18.95
CA VAL A 338 20.65 2.40 -19.83
C VAL A 338 21.77 3.23 -19.23
N ASN A 339 22.83 3.41 -19.98
CA ASN A 339 23.85 4.41 -19.62
C ASN A 339 23.17 5.77 -19.71
N TYR A 340 22.52 6.19 -18.62
CA TYR A 340 22.04 7.56 -18.51
C TYR A 340 23.27 8.47 -18.49
N ALA A 341 23.44 9.23 -19.56
CA ALA A 341 24.54 10.16 -19.69
C ALA A 341 24.42 11.33 -18.69
N ASN A 342 23.16 11.62 -18.24
CA ASN A 342 22.85 12.73 -17.34
C ASN A 342 21.84 12.33 -16.26
N LYS A 343 21.99 12.93 -15.06
CA LYS A 343 21.06 12.79 -13.92
C LYS A 343 19.62 13.23 -14.27
N ASP A 344 19.48 14.22 -15.16
CA ASP A 344 18.18 14.73 -15.59
C ASP A 344 17.38 13.69 -16.38
N GLU A 345 18.04 12.82 -17.12
CA GLU A 345 17.38 11.70 -17.80
C GLU A 345 16.85 10.66 -16.79
N VAL A 346 17.60 10.40 -15.71
CA VAL A 346 17.15 9.52 -14.62
C VAL A 346 15.92 10.11 -13.92
N ARG A 347 15.92 11.42 -13.67
CA ARG A 347 14.77 12.14 -13.07
C ARG A 347 13.56 12.07 -13.97
N ALA A 348 13.72 12.39 -15.25
CA ALA A 348 12.65 12.32 -16.23
C ALA A 348 12.07 10.90 -16.32
N ALA A 349 12.93 9.88 -16.28
CA ALA A 349 12.53 8.48 -16.32
C ALA A 349 11.78 8.01 -15.05
N GLN A 350 11.94 8.70 -13.92
CA GLN A 350 11.32 8.34 -12.64
C GLN A 350 10.18 9.28 -12.21
N TYR A 351 9.92 10.33 -12.99
CA TYR A 351 9.00 11.40 -12.65
C TYR A 351 7.59 10.90 -12.29
N ASP A 352 7.07 9.93 -13.02
CA ASP A 352 5.72 9.40 -12.79
C ASP A 352 5.60 8.77 -11.40
N THR A 353 6.55 7.92 -11.01
CA THR A 353 6.57 7.30 -9.67
C THR A 353 6.70 8.36 -8.57
N PHE A 354 7.55 9.37 -8.75
CA PHE A 354 7.69 10.45 -7.78
C PHE A 354 6.41 11.27 -7.63
N SER A 355 5.70 11.51 -8.73
CA SER A 355 4.42 12.20 -8.69
C SER A 355 3.38 11.45 -7.83
N VAL A 356 3.33 10.11 -7.97
CA VAL A 356 2.47 9.26 -7.14
C VAL A 356 2.88 9.30 -5.67
N ILE A 357 4.18 9.22 -5.38
CA ILE A 357 4.71 9.30 -4.01
C ILE A 357 4.38 10.65 -3.38
N LYS A 358 4.61 11.75 -4.09
CA LYS A 358 4.31 13.11 -3.63
C LYS A 358 2.81 13.28 -3.33
N ALA A 359 1.95 12.77 -4.20
CA ALA A 359 0.50 12.81 -3.99
C ALA A 359 0.08 11.97 -2.76
N MET A 360 0.73 10.84 -2.48
CA MET A 360 0.47 10.04 -1.29
C MET A 360 0.96 10.75 -0.02
N ARG A 361 2.14 11.40 -0.05
CA ARG A 361 2.65 12.23 1.06
C ARG A 361 1.66 13.33 1.42
N SER A 362 1.14 14.05 0.41
CA SER A 362 0.10 15.07 0.64
C SER A 362 -1.20 14.49 1.20
N ALA A 363 -1.64 13.32 0.73
CA ALA A 363 -2.79 12.63 1.30
C ALA A 363 -2.55 12.17 2.75
N TRP A 364 -1.33 11.75 3.06
CA TRP A 364 -0.91 11.40 4.42
C TRP A 364 -0.96 12.59 5.35
N GLU A 365 -0.37 13.72 4.98
CA GLU A 365 -0.38 14.97 5.75
C GLU A 365 -1.82 15.38 6.12
N LYS A 366 -2.72 15.33 5.15
CA LYS A 366 -4.15 15.61 5.39
C LYS A 366 -4.79 14.62 6.36
N ALA A 367 -4.53 13.32 6.20
CA ALA A 367 -5.08 12.28 7.08
C ALA A 367 -4.57 12.41 8.52
N ILE A 368 -3.28 12.75 8.70
CA ILE A 368 -2.69 12.96 10.01
C ILE A 368 -3.18 14.28 10.63
N ALA A 369 -3.38 15.34 9.86
CA ALA A 369 -3.98 16.57 10.37
C ALA A 369 -5.41 16.33 10.90
N ASP A 370 -6.22 15.52 10.21
CA ASP A 370 -7.55 15.12 10.69
C ASP A 370 -7.47 14.20 11.92
N LEU A 371 -6.49 13.31 11.98
CA LEU A 371 -6.23 12.47 13.15
C LEU A 371 -5.80 13.29 14.35
N ALA A 372 -4.84 14.21 14.19
CA ALA A 372 -4.36 15.09 15.27
C ALA A 372 -5.50 15.97 15.81
N TYR A 373 -6.34 16.49 14.93
CA TYR A 373 -7.57 17.20 15.34
C TYR A 373 -8.49 16.30 16.18
N ALA A 374 -8.69 15.05 15.76
CA ALA A 374 -9.54 14.12 16.51
C ALA A 374 -8.94 13.76 17.88
N VAL A 375 -7.61 13.57 17.96
CA VAL A 375 -6.88 13.32 19.21
C VAL A 375 -7.00 14.53 20.16
N ASP A 376 -6.83 15.75 19.65
CA ASP A 376 -6.96 17.00 20.41
C ASP A 376 -8.35 17.14 21.03
N VAL A 377 -9.41 16.91 20.24
CA VAL A 377 -10.80 16.95 20.69
C VAL A 377 -11.08 15.88 21.77
N LEU A 378 -10.60 14.65 21.56
CA LEU A 378 -10.80 13.55 22.50
C LEU A 378 -10.00 13.79 23.82
N ALA A 379 -8.78 14.31 23.73
CA ALA A 379 -7.96 14.64 24.89
C ALA A 379 -8.66 15.67 25.80
N GLU A 380 -9.31 16.67 25.20
CA GLU A 380 -10.12 17.65 25.92
C GLU A 380 -11.38 17.01 26.52
N PHE A 381 -12.14 16.28 25.71
CA PHE A 381 -13.41 15.69 26.13
C PHE A 381 -13.25 14.72 27.30
N TYR A 382 -12.20 13.91 27.30
CA TYR A 382 -11.91 12.97 28.38
C TYR A 382 -11.03 13.55 29.50
N GLY A 383 -10.60 14.82 29.39
CA GLY A 383 -9.78 15.48 30.40
C GLY A 383 -8.41 14.82 30.59
N LEU A 384 -7.81 14.28 29.53
CA LEU A 384 -6.53 13.56 29.61
C LEU A 384 -5.34 14.48 29.83
N THR A 385 -5.48 15.77 29.50
CA THR A 385 -4.43 16.76 29.67
C THR A 385 -4.97 17.99 30.40
N PRO A 386 -4.19 18.59 31.34
CA PRO A 386 -4.62 19.80 32.04
C PRO A 386 -4.56 21.00 31.10
N GLY A 387 -5.73 21.62 30.84
CA GLY A 387 -5.86 22.94 30.19
C GLY A 387 -5.26 23.02 28.77
N GLY A 388 -5.47 24.14 28.12
CA GLY A 388 -4.96 24.44 26.78
C GLY A 388 -6.08 24.58 25.75
N ALA A 389 -5.93 25.54 24.84
CA ALA A 389 -6.85 25.71 23.72
C ALA A 389 -6.60 24.64 22.65
N ARG A 390 -7.65 24.30 21.89
CA ARG A 390 -7.52 23.39 20.74
C ARG A 390 -6.65 23.99 19.65
N GLY A 391 -5.94 23.17 18.89
CA GLY A 391 -5.19 23.59 17.74
C GLY A 391 -3.82 24.24 18.03
N GLN A 392 -3.32 24.14 19.27
CA GLN A 392 -2.00 24.64 19.66
C GLN A 392 -0.89 23.64 19.39
N TYR A 393 -0.76 23.22 18.14
CA TYR A 393 0.33 22.33 17.66
C TYR A 393 0.57 22.60 16.17
N GLU A 394 1.81 22.41 15.76
CA GLU A 394 2.21 22.44 14.36
C GLU A 394 2.92 21.12 14.01
N ILE A 395 2.54 20.53 12.88
CA ILE A 395 3.11 19.26 12.42
C ILE A 395 4.03 19.56 11.24
N ALA A 396 5.31 19.31 11.40
CA ALA A 396 6.30 19.44 10.37
C ALA A 396 6.76 18.07 9.86
N TYR A 397 6.87 17.93 8.55
CA TYR A 397 7.35 16.72 7.91
C TYR A 397 8.65 17.03 7.16
N ASP A 398 9.66 16.24 7.41
CA ASP A 398 10.85 16.18 6.58
C ASP A 398 10.76 14.93 5.68
N TRP A 399 10.35 15.16 4.44
CA TRP A 399 10.28 14.13 3.43
C TRP A 399 11.59 14.14 2.66
N ASP A 400 12.40 13.08 2.83
CA ASP A 400 13.64 12.99 2.05
C ASP A 400 13.36 13.12 0.55
N MET A 401 14.01 14.12 -0.05
CA MET A 401 13.96 14.43 -1.48
C MET A 401 15.19 13.86 -2.21
N ALA A 402 16.06 13.11 -1.55
CA ALA A 402 17.31 12.61 -2.13
C ALA A 402 17.08 11.72 -3.36
N MET A 403 15.93 11.09 -3.46
CA MET A 403 15.52 10.38 -4.67
C MET A 403 15.12 11.32 -5.82
N ILE A 404 14.75 12.56 -5.53
CA ILE A 404 14.27 13.56 -6.48
C ILE A 404 15.37 14.57 -6.80
N GLU A 405 16.11 15.00 -5.77
CA GLU A 405 17.18 15.96 -5.88
C GLU A 405 18.52 15.28 -5.57
N SER A 406 19.52 15.47 -6.41
CA SER A 406 20.84 15.00 -6.02
C SER A 406 21.34 15.92 -4.91
N SER A 407 21.83 15.34 -3.83
CA SER A 407 22.44 16.09 -2.73
C SER A 407 23.51 17.11 -3.21
N ALA A 408 24.17 16.81 -4.33
CA ALA A 408 25.14 17.72 -4.94
C ALA A 408 24.49 18.97 -5.58
N GLU A 409 23.29 18.85 -6.18
CA GLU A 409 22.59 20.00 -6.79
C GLU A 409 21.93 20.86 -5.73
N SER A 410 21.30 20.23 -4.73
CA SER A 410 20.76 20.97 -3.58
C SER A 410 21.88 21.71 -2.83
N PHE A 411 23.05 21.08 -2.68
CA PHE A 411 24.24 21.75 -2.11
C PHE A 411 24.70 22.91 -2.99
N GLN A 412 24.73 22.74 -4.32
CA GLN A 412 25.14 23.80 -5.24
C GLN A 412 24.15 24.97 -5.21
N GLN A 413 22.82 24.71 -5.20
CA GLN A 413 21.78 25.73 -5.07
C GLN A 413 21.88 26.47 -3.74
N LEU A 414 22.01 25.75 -2.62
CA LEU A 414 22.19 26.35 -1.30
C LEU A 414 23.49 27.17 -1.21
N SER A 415 24.57 26.67 -1.82
CA SER A 415 25.84 27.39 -1.90
C SER A 415 25.73 28.68 -2.73
N GLU A 416 24.95 28.65 -3.85
CA GLU A 416 24.65 29.85 -4.62
C GLU A 416 23.76 30.83 -3.84
N LEU A 417 22.75 30.36 -3.13
CA LEU A 417 21.92 31.19 -2.28
C LEU A 417 22.71 31.79 -1.12
N GLN A 418 23.62 31.02 -0.53
CA GLN A 418 24.55 31.51 0.48
C GLN A 418 25.48 32.61 -0.09
N SER A 419 26.04 32.42 -1.29
CA SER A 419 26.87 33.44 -1.95
C SER A 419 26.09 34.74 -2.24
N ARG A 420 24.78 34.62 -2.43
CA ARG A 420 23.87 35.79 -2.61
C ARG A 420 23.35 36.35 -1.29
N GLY A 421 23.75 35.78 -0.13
CA GLY A 421 23.33 36.22 1.19
C GLY A 421 21.90 35.91 1.56
N MET A 422 21.24 34.97 0.85
CA MET A 422 19.85 34.55 1.11
C MET A 422 19.77 33.38 2.10
N VAL A 423 20.86 32.65 2.30
CA VAL A 423 20.97 31.52 3.23
C VAL A 423 22.22 31.71 4.06
N SER A 424 22.16 31.43 5.35
CA SER A 424 23.34 31.56 6.23
C SER A 424 24.29 30.38 6.07
N ALA A 425 25.57 30.58 6.49
CA ALA A 425 26.54 29.49 6.52
C ALA A 425 26.17 28.39 7.53
N ALA A 426 25.40 28.74 8.58
CA ALA A 426 24.89 27.81 9.56
C ALA A 426 23.80 26.90 8.98
N GLU A 427 22.84 27.46 8.22
CA GLU A 427 21.81 26.72 7.52
C GLU A 427 22.40 25.75 6.48
N LEU A 428 23.40 26.19 5.70
CA LEU A 428 24.10 25.32 4.76
C LEU A 428 24.84 24.18 5.49
N ARG A 429 25.46 24.46 6.64
CA ARG A 429 26.12 23.44 7.44
C ARG A 429 25.12 22.46 8.09
N GLN A 430 24.02 22.97 8.62
CA GLN A 430 22.93 22.15 9.14
C GLN A 430 22.42 21.18 8.06
N TRP A 431 22.21 21.67 6.85
CA TRP A 431 21.77 20.84 5.73
C TRP A 431 22.78 19.72 5.38
N VAL A 432 24.10 20.03 5.43
CA VAL A 432 25.16 19.05 5.08
C VAL A 432 25.40 18.01 6.18
N ARG A 433 25.34 18.43 7.45
CA ARG A 433 25.78 17.62 8.61
C ARG A 433 24.62 17.13 9.46
N GLY A 434 23.43 17.69 9.31
CA GLY A 434 22.30 17.50 10.25
C GLY A 434 22.57 18.22 11.58
N GLY A 435 21.71 17.99 12.56
CA GLY A 435 21.77 18.61 13.88
C GLY A 435 20.91 19.87 13.98
N THR A 436 21.00 20.58 15.11
CA THR A 436 20.25 21.80 15.35
C THR A 436 20.94 23.01 14.69
N ILE A 437 20.17 24.08 14.46
CA ILE A 437 20.73 25.33 13.90
C ILE A 437 21.75 25.95 14.86
N GLU A 438 21.53 25.81 16.18
CA GLU A 438 22.43 26.31 17.22
C GLU A 438 23.78 25.61 17.18
N GLU A 439 23.81 24.27 17.05
CA GLU A 439 25.05 23.51 16.87
C GLU A 439 25.78 23.89 15.57
N ALA A 440 25.03 24.20 14.52
CA ALA A 440 25.61 24.66 13.26
C ALA A 440 26.18 26.07 13.36
N GLU A 441 25.51 26.98 14.09
CA GLU A 441 26.01 28.34 14.37
C GLU A 441 27.28 28.34 15.20
N GLU A 442 27.34 27.54 16.30
CA GLU A 442 28.54 27.39 17.13
C GLU A 442 29.71 26.86 16.31
N ALA A 443 29.46 25.84 15.50
CA ALA A 443 30.51 25.27 14.67
C ALA A 443 30.95 26.19 13.53
N VAL A 444 30.11 27.03 12.96
CA VAL A 444 30.47 28.04 11.98
C VAL A 444 31.27 29.17 12.66
N ALA A 445 30.91 29.58 13.89
CA ALA A 445 31.64 30.53 14.69
C ALA A 445 33.04 30.01 15.02
N GLN A 446 33.19 28.74 15.39
CA GLN A 446 34.45 28.09 15.64
C GLN A 446 35.36 28.10 14.39
N ILE A 447 34.82 27.69 13.21
CA ILE A 447 35.57 27.71 11.94
C ILE A 447 36.03 29.13 11.59
N LYS A 448 35.18 30.15 11.79
CA LYS A 448 35.54 31.54 11.57
C LYS A 448 36.67 32.01 12.52
N SER A 449 36.64 31.57 13.78
CA SER A 449 37.68 31.87 14.75
C SER A 449 39.01 31.19 14.41
N GLU A 450 38.97 29.96 13.90
CA GLU A 450 40.14 29.20 13.45
C GLU A 450 40.70 29.73 12.12
N SER A 451 39.81 30.16 11.20
CA SER A 451 40.20 30.72 9.90
C SER A 451 40.65 32.19 9.96
N GLY A 452 40.22 32.95 10.96
CA GLY A 452 40.64 34.32 11.21
C GLY A 452 42.13 34.47 11.64
N GLY A 453 42.83 33.36 11.81
CA GLY A 453 44.26 33.30 12.08
C GLY A 453 45.12 32.84 10.90
N SER A 454 44.56 32.51 9.75
CA SER A 454 45.34 31.89 8.68
C SER A 454 45.85 32.87 7.64
N GLU A 455 47.05 32.61 7.23
CA GLU A 455 48.01 33.18 6.29
C GLU A 455 47.46 33.87 5.01
N ILE A 456 46.18 33.69 4.68
CA ILE A 456 45.52 34.25 3.48
C ILE A 456 45.29 35.76 3.64
N ASP A 457 44.91 36.24 4.83
CA ASP A 457 44.80 37.68 5.11
C ASP A 457 46.16 38.39 5.18
N ARG A 458 47.26 37.64 5.48
CA ARG A 458 48.63 38.16 5.39
C ARG A 458 49.12 38.31 3.96
N ILE A 459 48.68 37.44 3.04
CA ILE A 459 49.09 37.50 1.62
C ILE A 459 48.31 38.59 0.88
N LEU A 460 47.01 38.82 1.23
CA LEU A 460 46.19 39.87 0.62
C LEU A 460 46.50 41.28 1.17
N SER A 461 47.07 41.40 2.37
CA SER A 461 47.53 42.67 2.91
C SER A 461 49.01 43.04 2.55
N GLY A 462 49.70 42.09 1.90
CA GLY A 462 51.12 42.26 1.54
C GLY A 462 51.40 42.72 0.10
N VAL A 463 50.35 42.98 -0.73
CA VAL A 463 50.55 43.58 -2.08
C VAL A 463 50.12 45.04 -2.04
N GLY A 464 51.05 45.83 -1.47
CA GLY A 464 51.04 47.29 -1.53
C GLY A 464 52.44 47.77 -1.26
N VAL A 465 53.04 48.44 -2.28
CA VAL A 465 54.26 49.21 -2.27
C VAL A 465 55.53 48.40 -2.57
N GLU A 466 55.91 48.33 -3.79
CA GLU A 466 56.91 49.18 -4.48
C GLU A 466 56.82 48.90 -6.00
#